data_bc8def90843b4dc651e4d371db4e35fe
#
_entry.id   bc8def90843b4dc651e4d371db4e35fe
#
_cell.length_a   1.000
_cell.length_b   1.000
_cell.length_c   1.000
_cell.angle_alpha   90.00
_cell.angle_beta   90.00
_cell.angle_gamma   90.00
#
_symmetry.space_group_name_H-M   'P 1'
#
loop_
_entity.id
_entity.type
_entity.pdbx_description
1 polymer ?
#
loop_
_entity_poly.entity_id
_entity_poly.type
_entity_poly.pdbx_seq_one_letter_code
_entity_poly.pdbx_strand_id
1 'polypeptide(L)'
;MSLDITLYEYGPSRSKQARWALLECGLEFKSVSGIGILHSEELIKVNPMGKVPAVVINGEPLFEAAAICTYLADLAPEKGLIAPSGSRERALHLQWVSFALTEMEAYLWSNARNTFVLPKEQRISALIEQNNAAFLHAASVLEKVLAENDYLVGQRFSVTDILVGFTLNWGKGAKLLETFPNLQKYLERLKQRPHCTL
;
A
#
# COMPACT_ATOMS: atom_id res chain seq x y z
N MET A 1 -12.56 1.27 25.37
CA MET A 1 -11.15 1.49 25.76
C MET A 1 -10.44 2.11 24.57
N SER A 2 -9.61 3.14 24.78
CA SER A 2 -8.78 3.70 23.69
C SER A 2 -7.71 2.68 23.31
N LEU A 3 -7.47 2.52 21.99
CA LEU A 3 -6.39 1.69 21.49
C LEU A 3 -5.05 2.42 21.70
N ASP A 4 -4.02 1.72 22.18
CA ASP A 4 -2.65 2.24 22.19
C ASP A 4 -1.96 1.77 20.92
N ILE A 5 -1.75 2.70 19.98
CA ILE A 5 -1.19 2.39 18.66
C ILE A 5 0.11 3.14 18.48
N THR A 6 1.17 2.43 18.12
CA THR A 6 2.45 3.01 17.70
C THR A 6 2.75 2.59 16.27
N LEU A 7 2.93 3.56 15.37
CA LEU A 7 3.33 3.35 13.98
C LEU A 7 4.83 3.60 13.83
N TYR A 8 5.55 2.59 13.36
CA TYR A 8 6.94 2.70 12.89
C TYR A 8 6.94 3.01 11.40
N GLU A 9 7.52 4.15 11.03
CA GLU A 9 7.44 4.66 9.67
C GLU A 9 8.70 5.42 9.24
N TYR A 10 8.91 5.50 7.93
CA TYR A 10 10.01 6.29 7.37
C TYR A 10 9.67 6.74 5.94
N GLY A 11 9.93 8.04 5.66
CA GLY A 11 10.00 8.69 4.36
C GLY A 11 9.02 8.22 3.28
N PRO A 12 9.38 8.29 2.03
CA PRO A 12 8.55 7.82 0.93
C PRO A 12 8.61 6.29 0.84
N SER A 13 7.85 5.61 1.70
CA SER A 13 7.78 4.16 1.79
C SER A 13 6.34 3.68 1.91
N ARG A 14 6.15 2.37 1.98
CA ARG A 14 4.85 1.74 2.26
C ARG A 14 4.22 2.19 3.58
N SER A 15 4.96 2.86 4.46
CA SER A 15 4.41 3.46 5.69
C SER A 15 3.30 4.46 5.41
N LYS A 16 3.31 5.11 4.26
CA LYS A 16 2.24 6.00 3.83
C LYS A 16 0.88 5.30 3.80
N GLN A 17 0.82 4.03 3.40
CA GLN A 17 -0.43 3.25 3.39
C GLN A 17 -0.99 3.09 4.80
N ALA A 18 -0.16 2.65 5.76
CA ALA A 18 -0.57 2.48 7.15
C ALA A 18 -0.98 3.80 7.81
N ARG A 19 -0.22 4.89 7.57
CA ARG A 19 -0.57 6.22 8.05
C ARG A 19 -1.92 6.69 7.48
N TRP A 20 -2.14 6.51 6.19
CA TRP A 20 -3.41 6.89 5.55
C TRP A 20 -4.59 6.10 6.14
N ALA A 21 -4.43 4.78 6.30
CA ALA A 21 -5.46 3.95 6.92
C ALA A 21 -5.78 4.38 8.36
N LEU A 22 -4.78 4.69 9.20
CA LEU A 22 -4.98 5.21 10.55
C LEU A 22 -5.81 6.50 10.56
N LEU A 23 -5.46 7.44 9.69
CA LEU A 23 -6.15 8.73 9.58
C LEU A 23 -7.60 8.57 9.09
N GLU A 24 -7.85 7.72 8.09
CA GLU A 24 -9.20 7.45 7.58
C GLU A 24 -10.05 6.68 8.60
N CYS A 25 -9.44 5.81 9.39
CA CYS A 25 -10.11 5.14 10.51
C CYS A 25 -10.39 6.08 11.69
N GLY A 26 -9.75 7.27 11.73
CA GLY A 26 -9.87 8.19 12.87
C GLY A 26 -9.24 7.64 14.15
N LEU A 27 -8.23 6.76 14.00
CA LEU A 27 -7.50 6.16 15.13
C LEU A 27 -6.33 7.04 15.53
N GLU A 28 -6.24 7.37 16.81
CA GLU A 28 -5.09 8.06 17.37
C GLU A 28 -3.89 7.12 17.44
N PHE A 29 -2.70 7.63 17.14
CA PHE A 29 -1.47 6.85 17.17
C PHE A 29 -0.24 7.70 17.48
N LYS A 30 0.78 7.07 18.04
CA LYS A 30 2.14 7.60 18.18
C LYS A 30 2.93 7.24 16.93
N SER A 31 3.79 8.15 16.47
CA SER A 31 4.69 7.88 15.34
C SER A 31 6.12 7.78 15.84
N VAL A 32 6.78 6.69 15.47
CA VAL A 32 8.23 6.50 15.61
C VAL A 32 8.82 6.56 14.22
N SER A 33 9.59 7.59 13.92
CA SER A 33 10.05 7.89 12.55
C SER A 33 11.49 8.40 12.51
N GLY A 34 12.08 8.37 11.33
CA GLY A 34 13.43 8.84 11.05
C GLY A 34 14.31 7.80 10.38
N ILE A 35 15.40 8.25 9.74
CA ILE A 35 16.29 7.35 9.00
C ILE A 35 16.91 6.27 9.89
N GLY A 36 17.17 6.58 11.16
CA GLY A 36 17.76 5.66 12.14
C GLY A 36 16.84 4.55 12.59
N ILE A 37 15.54 4.58 12.22
CA ILE A 37 14.63 3.51 12.62
C ILE A 37 14.82 2.23 11.78
N LEU A 38 15.23 2.37 10.52
CA LEU A 38 15.43 1.22 9.63
C LEU A 38 16.53 0.30 10.19
N HIS A 39 16.20 -0.98 10.34
CA HIS A 39 17.08 -2.01 10.90
C HIS A 39 17.58 -1.74 12.34
N SER A 40 16.96 -0.81 13.08
CA SER A 40 17.24 -0.61 14.49
C SER A 40 16.81 -1.83 15.33
N GLU A 41 17.44 -2.04 16.47
CA GLU A 41 17.06 -3.10 17.42
C GLU A 41 15.60 -2.98 17.87
N GLU A 42 15.10 -1.74 18.00
CA GLU A 42 13.72 -1.46 18.35
C GLU A 42 12.77 -1.96 17.27
N LEU A 43 13.02 -1.60 15.99
CA LEU A 43 12.18 -2.02 14.88
C LEU A 43 12.26 -3.53 14.63
N ILE A 44 13.43 -4.16 14.79
CA ILE A 44 13.60 -5.60 14.60
C ILE A 44 12.73 -6.42 15.57
N LYS A 45 12.47 -5.92 16.79
CA LYS A 45 11.56 -6.56 17.75
C LYS A 45 10.11 -6.54 17.27
N VAL A 46 9.72 -5.56 16.45
CA VAL A 46 8.35 -5.41 15.92
C VAL A 46 8.23 -6.05 14.53
N ASN A 47 9.23 -5.88 13.68
CA ASN A 47 9.33 -6.48 12.36
C ASN A 47 10.72 -7.11 12.19
N PRO A 48 10.84 -8.44 12.19
CA PRO A 48 12.13 -9.13 12.08
C PRO A 48 12.92 -8.80 10.82
N MET A 49 12.26 -8.28 9.77
CA MET A 49 12.93 -7.79 8.54
C MET A 49 13.57 -6.41 8.72
N GLY A 50 13.36 -5.72 9.85
CA GLY A 50 13.85 -4.37 10.09
C GLY A 50 13.30 -3.33 9.12
N LYS A 51 12.10 -3.55 8.58
CA LYS A 51 11.44 -2.71 7.55
C LYS A 51 10.18 -2.06 8.10
N VAL A 52 9.80 -0.96 7.46
CA VAL A 52 8.55 -0.23 7.74
C VAL A 52 7.57 -0.36 6.56
N PRO A 53 6.23 -0.26 6.81
CA PRO A 53 5.61 -0.03 8.10
C PRO A 53 5.65 -1.23 9.02
N ALA A 54 5.60 -0.94 10.32
CA ALA A 54 5.23 -1.88 11.35
C ALA A 54 4.39 -1.12 12.39
N VAL A 55 3.50 -1.80 13.10
CA VAL A 55 2.69 -1.20 14.16
C VAL A 55 2.75 -2.07 15.41
N VAL A 56 2.59 -1.43 16.56
CA VAL A 56 2.28 -2.11 17.82
C VAL A 56 0.89 -1.62 18.24
N ILE A 57 -0.03 -2.55 18.46
CA ILE A 57 -1.41 -2.25 18.85
C ILE A 57 -1.68 -2.98 20.16
N ASN A 58 -1.91 -2.21 21.25
CA ASN A 58 -2.09 -2.75 22.61
C ASN A 58 -0.97 -3.72 23.03
N GLY A 59 0.26 -3.43 22.65
CA GLY A 59 1.44 -4.24 22.96
C GLY A 59 1.75 -5.36 21.96
N GLU A 60 0.86 -5.65 21.00
CA GLU A 60 1.03 -6.70 20.01
C GLU A 60 1.58 -6.16 18.69
N PRO A 61 2.70 -6.70 18.18
CA PRO A 61 3.32 -6.25 16.93
C PRO A 61 2.61 -6.81 15.70
N LEU A 62 2.53 -6.00 14.65
CA LEU A 62 2.05 -6.39 13.33
C LEU A 62 2.88 -5.69 12.24
N PHE A 63 3.25 -6.41 11.21
CA PHE A 63 3.93 -5.88 10.03
C PHE A 63 3.22 -6.35 8.75
N GLU A 64 3.68 -5.95 7.57
CA GLU A 64 3.03 -5.97 6.26
C GLU A 64 1.91 -4.94 6.12
N ALA A 65 2.12 -3.98 5.21
CA ALA A 65 1.20 -2.85 5.02
C ALA A 65 -0.25 -3.31 4.73
N ALA A 66 -0.43 -4.37 3.94
CA ALA A 66 -1.75 -4.91 3.62
C ALA A 66 -2.46 -5.49 4.86
N ALA A 67 -1.73 -6.24 5.70
CA ALA A 67 -2.27 -6.77 6.94
C ALA A 67 -2.62 -5.64 7.92
N ILE A 68 -1.72 -4.66 8.07
CA ILE A 68 -1.93 -3.48 8.94
C ILE A 68 -3.19 -2.72 8.50
N CYS A 69 -3.28 -2.30 7.23
CA CYS A 69 -4.43 -1.53 6.74
C CYS A 69 -5.75 -2.29 6.89
N THR A 70 -5.75 -3.60 6.60
CA THR A 70 -6.93 -4.46 6.75
C THR A 70 -7.38 -4.53 8.20
N TYR A 71 -6.45 -4.78 9.12
CA TYR A 71 -6.75 -4.89 10.55
C TYR A 71 -7.21 -3.56 11.15
N LEU A 72 -6.58 -2.45 10.80
CA LEU A 72 -7.01 -1.11 11.24
C LEU A 72 -8.45 -0.81 10.81
N ALA A 73 -8.82 -1.17 9.59
CA ALA A 73 -10.19 -0.99 9.10
C ALA A 73 -11.20 -1.91 9.83
N ASP A 74 -10.78 -3.12 10.21
CA ASP A 74 -11.61 -4.02 11.03
C ASP A 74 -11.80 -3.51 12.46
N LEU A 75 -10.85 -2.73 13.00
CA LEU A 75 -10.96 -2.08 14.31
C LEU A 75 -11.90 -0.87 14.33
N ALA A 76 -12.24 -0.32 13.16
CA ALA A 76 -13.11 0.83 13.00
C ALA A 76 -14.28 0.53 12.02
N PRO A 77 -15.13 -0.48 12.31
CA PRO A 77 -16.17 -0.94 11.38
C PRO A 77 -17.21 0.15 11.04
N GLU A 78 -17.42 1.12 11.92
CA GLU A 78 -18.33 2.26 11.72
C GLU A 78 -17.85 3.20 10.60
N LYS A 79 -16.57 3.17 10.23
CA LYS A 79 -16.02 3.93 9.10
C LYS A 79 -16.34 3.32 7.75
N GLY A 80 -16.75 2.05 7.72
CA GLY A 80 -17.12 1.36 6.49
C GLY A 80 -16.00 1.20 5.47
N LEU A 81 -14.73 1.24 5.92
CA LEU A 81 -13.54 1.18 5.07
C LEU A 81 -13.19 -0.23 4.60
N ILE A 82 -13.84 -1.24 5.14
CA ILE A 82 -13.71 -2.63 4.74
C ILE A 82 -15.03 -3.37 4.93
N ALA A 83 -15.33 -4.32 4.06
CA ALA A 83 -16.52 -5.13 4.17
C ALA A 83 -16.36 -6.25 5.23
N PRO A 84 -17.45 -6.73 5.83
CA PRO A 84 -17.40 -7.79 6.85
C PRO A 84 -16.73 -9.06 6.33
N SER A 85 -16.07 -9.79 7.23
CA SER A 85 -15.50 -11.11 6.93
C SER A 85 -16.58 -12.06 6.40
N GLY A 86 -16.24 -12.86 5.39
CA GLY A 86 -17.16 -13.80 4.73
C GLY A 86 -18.04 -13.16 3.63
N SER A 87 -18.05 -11.84 3.48
CA SER A 87 -18.78 -11.19 2.38
C SER A 87 -18.04 -11.30 1.03
N ARG A 88 -18.79 -11.13 -0.06
CA ARG A 88 -18.22 -11.08 -1.43
C ARG A 88 -17.25 -9.91 -1.57
N GLU A 89 -17.58 -8.76 -1.02
CA GLU A 89 -16.73 -7.57 -1.05
C GLU A 89 -15.41 -7.77 -0.30
N ARG A 90 -15.40 -8.54 0.81
CA ARG A 90 -14.17 -8.91 1.50
C ARG A 90 -13.30 -9.81 0.60
N ALA A 91 -13.89 -10.73 -0.15
CA ALA A 91 -13.16 -11.55 -1.10
C ALA A 91 -12.57 -10.71 -2.24
N LEU A 92 -13.30 -9.70 -2.74
CA LEU A 92 -12.80 -8.76 -3.74
C LEU A 92 -11.67 -7.88 -3.19
N HIS A 93 -11.75 -7.44 -1.92
CA HIS A 93 -10.63 -6.77 -1.24
C HIS A 93 -9.36 -7.62 -1.29
N LEU A 94 -9.45 -8.86 -0.82
CA LEU A 94 -8.31 -9.78 -0.83
C LEU A 94 -7.77 -10.04 -2.24
N GLN A 95 -8.66 -10.19 -3.23
CA GLN A 95 -8.30 -10.36 -4.64
C GLN A 95 -7.46 -9.19 -5.15
N TRP A 96 -7.96 -7.94 -4.99
CA TRP A 96 -7.29 -6.78 -5.54
C TRP A 96 -6.00 -6.43 -4.80
N VAL A 97 -5.96 -6.65 -3.49
CA VAL A 97 -4.73 -6.47 -2.71
C VAL A 97 -3.68 -7.49 -3.11
N SER A 98 -4.03 -8.77 -3.17
CA SER A 98 -3.10 -9.82 -3.63
C SER A 98 -2.61 -9.52 -5.05
N PHE A 99 -3.51 -9.19 -5.97
CA PHE A 99 -3.18 -8.82 -7.35
C PHE A 99 -2.18 -7.66 -7.42
N ALA A 100 -2.44 -6.58 -6.67
CA ALA A 100 -1.54 -5.43 -6.66
C ALA A 100 -0.15 -5.79 -6.12
N LEU A 101 -0.06 -6.59 -5.06
CA LEU A 101 1.20 -6.98 -4.46
C LEU A 101 2.02 -7.92 -5.33
N THR A 102 1.39 -8.93 -5.96
CA THR A 102 2.08 -9.96 -6.74
C THR A 102 2.30 -9.58 -8.19
N GLU A 103 1.29 -8.99 -8.83
CA GLU A 103 1.32 -8.72 -10.27
C GLU A 103 1.77 -7.29 -10.63
N MET A 104 1.97 -6.41 -9.65
CA MET A 104 2.36 -5.03 -9.90
C MET A 104 3.52 -4.58 -9.00
N GLU A 105 3.33 -4.53 -7.70
CA GLU A 105 4.29 -3.95 -6.76
C GLU A 105 5.59 -4.75 -6.69
N ALA A 106 5.53 -6.07 -6.82
CA ALA A 106 6.71 -6.93 -6.87
C ALA A 106 7.68 -6.53 -7.99
N TYR A 107 7.16 -6.17 -9.16
CA TYR A 107 7.96 -5.73 -10.30
C TYR A 107 8.54 -4.32 -10.08
N LEU A 108 7.77 -3.40 -9.54
CA LEU A 108 8.28 -2.08 -9.17
C LEU A 108 9.39 -2.17 -8.12
N TRP A 109 9.22 -3.06 -7.13
CA TRP A 109 10.25 -3.29 -6.12
C TRP A 109 11.50 -3.96 -6.71
N SER A 110 11.32 -4.92 -7.62
CA SER A 110 12.44 -5.52 -8.36
C SER A 110 13.22 -4.45 -9.14
N ASN A 111 12.53 -3.53 -9.82
CA ASN A 111 13.15 -2.40 -10.50
C ASN A 111 13.90 -1.49 -9.54
N ALA A 112 13.29 -1.10 -8.43
CA ALA A 112 13.92 -0.27 -7.42
C ALA A 112 15.20 -0.92 -6.86
N ARG A 113 15.16 -2.22 -6.56
CA ARG A 113 16.33 -2.97 -6.13
C ARG A 113 17.47 -2.91 -7.15
N ASN A 114 17.16 -3.14 -8.42
CA ASN A 114 18.15 -3.19 -9.50
C ASN A 114 18.59 -1.80 -10.00
N THR A 115 17.93 -0.72 -9.53
CA THR A 115 18.30 0.66 -9.90
C THR A 115 19.15 1.33 -8.83
N PHE A 116 18.74 1.23 -7.54
CA PHE A 116 19.37 2.02 -6.48
C PHE A 116 19.57 1.31 -5.13
N VAL A 117 18.91 0.16 -4.87
CA VAL A 117 19.03 -0.50 -3.56
C VAL A 117 20.23 -1.44 -3.49
N LEU A 118 20.41 -2.30 -4.50
CA LEU A 118 21.52 -3.25 -4.54
C LEU A 118 22.84 -2.55 -4.86
N PRO A 119 23.99 -3.09 -4.42
CA PRO A 119 25.29 -2.72 -4.92
C PRO A 119 25.33 -2.81 -6.46
N LYS A 120 26.09 -1.92 -7.12
CA LYS A 120 26.08 -1.80 -8.59
C LYS A 120 26.40 -3.12 -9.30
N GLU A 121 27.34 -3.89 -8.77
CA GLU A 121 27.79 -5.17 -9.28
C GLU A 121 26.75 -6.30 -9.19
N GLN A 122 25.72 -6.13 -8.37
CA GLN A 122 24.62 -7.08 -8.20
C GLN A 122 23.37 -6.70 -9.00
N ARG A 123 23.39 -5.55 -9.70
CA ARG A 123 22.23 -5.05 -10.44
C ARG A 123 22.10 -5.73 -11.80
N ILE A 124 20.89 -6.14 -12.13
CA ILE A 124 20.54 -6.78 -13.40
C ILE A 124 19.59 -5.84 -14.15
N SER A 125 20.14 -4.96 -14.97
CA SER A 125 19.35 -3.95 -15.71
C SER A 125 18.40 -4.58 -16.73
N ALA A 126 18.70 -5.74 -17.27
CA ALA A 126 17.84 -6.47 -18.21
C ALA A 126 16.46 -6.85 -17.63
N LEU A 127 16.33 -6.94 -16.29
CA LEU A 127 15.05 -7.20 -15.64
C LEU A 127 14.05 -6.03 -15.76
N ILE A 128 14.54 -4.81 -15.94
CA ILE A 128 13.68 -3.61 -15.89
C ILE A 128 12.63 -3.62 -17.00
N GLU A 129 13.01 -3.96 -18.21
CA GLU A 129 12.09 -4.03 -19.34
C GLU A 129 11.03 -5.11 -19.15
N GLN A 130 11.43 -6.31 -18.73
CA GLN A 130 10.53 -7.41 -18.43
C GLN A 130 9.56 -7.08 -17.29
N ASN A 131 10.05 -6.49 -16.21
CA ASN A 131 9.24 -6.08 -15.07
C ASN A 131 8.23 -4.98 -15.48
N ASN A 132 8.66 -4.02 -16.31
CA ASN A 132 7.77 -2.99 -16.82
C ASN A 132 6.66 -3.59 -17.70
N ALA A 133 6.97 -4.53 -18.57
CA ALA A 133 5.98 -5.22 -19.41
C ALA A 133 4.94 -5.97 -18.54
N ALA A 134 5.39 -6.68 -17.51
CA ALA A 134 4.50 -7.37 -16.57
C ALA A 134 3.61 -6.39 -15.81
N PHE A 135 4.16 -5.28 -15.29
CA PHE A 135 3.38 -4.24 -14.64
C PHE A 135 2.34 -3.62 -15.57
N LEU A 136 2.69 -3.29 -16.82
CA LEU A 136 1.78 -2.71 -17.81
C LEU A 136 0.65 -3.68 -18.17
N HIS A 137 0.94 -4.96 -18.27
CA HIS A 137 -0.09 -5.99 -18.47
C HIS A 137 -1.09 -6.00 -17.31
N ALA A 138 -0.62 -6.04 -16.07
CA ALA A 138 -1.49 -5.97 -14.89
C ALA A 138 -2.26 -4.64 -14.80
N ALA A 139 -1.62 -3.50 -15.11
CA ALA A 139 -2.27 -2.19 -15.15
C ALA A 139 -3.44 -2.16 -16.14
N SER A 140 -3.34 -2.84 -17.30
CA SER A 140 -4.42 -2.94 -18.29
C SER A 140 -5.68 -3.62 -17.75
N VAL A 141 -5.55 -4.51 -16.77
CA VAL A 141 -6.71 -5.13 -16.10
C VAL A 141 -7.42 -4.10 -15.22
N LEU A 142 -6.68 -3.36 -14.40
CA LEU A 142 -7.26 -2.31 -13.54
C LEU A 142 -7.84 -1.15 -14.35
N GLU A 143 -7.22 -0.80 -15.49
CA GLU A 143 -7.73 0.23 -16.41
C GLU A 143 -9.17 -0.08 -16.86
N LYS A 144 -9.45 -1.34 -17.21
CA LYS A 144 -10.79 -1.78 -17.62
C LYS A 144 -11.79 -1.74 -16.46
N VAL A 145 -11.37 -2.18 -15.29
CA VAL A 145 -12.23 -2.17 -14.09
C VAL A 145 -12.58 -0.75 -13.68
N LEU A 146 -11.62 0.16 -13.69
CA LEU A 146 -11.79 1.55 -13.27
C LEU A 146 -12.35 2.46 -14.39
N ALA A 147 -12.59 1.94 -15.58
CA ALA A 147 -13.40 2.58 -16.60
C ALA A 147 -14.88 2.64 -16.22
N GLU A 148 -15.36 1.66 -15.48
CA GLU A 148 -16.77 1.49 -15.10
C GLU A 148 -17.03 1.73 -13.62
N ASN A 149 -15.97 1.86 -12.80
CA ASN A 149 -16.07 1.94 -11.35
C ASN A 149 -15.22 3.08 -10.80
N ASP A 150 -15.77 3.83 -9.87
CA ASP A 150 -15.05 4.88 -9.16
C ASP A 150 -14.04 4.33 -8.15
N TYR A 151 -14.33 3.17 -7.56
CA TYR A 151 -13.51 2.47 -6.56
C TYR A 151 -13.53 0.97 -6.83
N LEU A 152 -12.55 0.25 -6.28
CA LEU A 152 -12.33 -1.16 -6.59
C LEU A 152 -13.34 -2.11 -5.94
N VAL A 153 -13.91 -1.72 -4.79
CA VAL A 153 -14.84 -2.58 -4.06
C VAL A 153 -16.05 -1.78 -3.58
N GLY A 154 -17.27 -2.27 -3.90
CA GLY A 154 -18.50 -1.76 -3.33
C GLY A 154 -18.85 -0.32 -3.71
N GLN A 155 -18.33 0.21 -4.81
CA GLN A 155 -18.59 1.58 -5.32
C GLN A 155 -18.26 2.70 -4.31
N ARG A 156 -17.43 2.42 -3.33
CA ARG A 156 -17.02 3.35 -2.28
C ARG A 156 -15.55 3.19 -1.95
N PHE A 157 -14.95 4.27 -1.47
CA PHE A 157 -13.58 4.25 -0.99
C PHE A 157 -13.41 3.27 0.18
N SER A 158 -12.30 2.52 0.15
CA SER A 158 -11.94 1.50 1.14
C SER A 158 -10.42 1.40 1.29
N VAL A 159 -9.96 0.61 2.24
CA VAL A 159 -8.51 0.32 2.38
C VAL A 159 -7.94 -0.42 1.17
N THR A 160 -8.77 -1.05 0.33
CA THR A 160 -8.35 -1.59 -0.97
C THR A 160 -7.76 -0.49 -1.83
N ASP A 161 -8.43 0.67 -1.88
CA ASP A 161 -8.01 1.81 -2.70
C ASP A 161 -6.75 2.49 -2.15
N ILE A 162 -6.53 2.45 -0.84
CA ILE A 162 -5.27 2.89 -0.22
C ILE A 162 -4.09 2.04 -0.74
N LEU A 163 -4.24 0.71 -0.68
CA LEU A 163 -3.20 -0.24 -1.02
C LEU A 163 -2.90 -0.24 -2.52
N VAL A 164 -3.93 -0.39 -3.35
CA VAL A 164 -3.78 -0.39 -4.81
C VAL A 164 -3.38 1.00 -5.34
N GLY A 165 -3.96 2.07 -4.78
CA GLY A 165 -3.63 3.44 -5.14
C GLY A 165 -2.16 3.78 -4.88
N PHE A 166 -1.58 3.30 -3.78
CA PHE A 166 -0.15 3.45 -3.52
C PHE A 166 0.71 2.77 -4.61
N THR A 167 0.38 1.53 -4.97
CA THR A 167 1.09 0.79 -6.02
C THR A 167 1.00 1.51 -7.37
N LEU A 168 -0.21 1.97 -7.73
CA LEU A 168 -0.42 2.75 -8.96
C LEU A 168 0.33 4.10 -8.93
N ASN A 169 0.34 4.80 -7.80
CA ASN A 169 1.08 6.06 -7.68
C ASN A 169 2.60 5.84 -7.82
N TRP A 170 3.12 4.71 -7.35
CA TRP A 170 4.50 4.33 -7.60
C TRP A 170 4.76 4.08 -9.09
N GLY A 171 3.87 3.34 -9.77
CA GLY A 171 3.91 3.15 -11.23
C GLY A 171 3.83 4.46 -12.02
N LYS A 172 3.01 5.44 -11.55
CA LYS A 172 2.96 6.80 -12.13
C LYS A 172 4.31 7.51 -11.99
N GLY A 173 4.95 7.43 -10.82
CA GLY A 173 6.29 7.97 -10.60
C GLY A 173 7.36 7.34 -11.51
N ALA A 174 7.18 6.07 -11.88
CA ALA A 174 8.02 5.35 -12.84
C ALA A 174 7.63 5.61 -14.31
N LYS A 175 6.67 6.51 -14.60
CA LYS A 175 6.12 6.84 -15.93
C LYS A 175 5.49 5.65 -16.67
N LEU A 176 4.94 4.70 -15.94
CA LEU A 176 4.30 3.50 -16.50
C LEU A 176 2.78 3.66 -16.69
N LEU A 177 2.18 4.79 -16.32
CA LEU A 177 0.73 5.00 -16.42
C LEU A 177 0.32 6.02 -17.47
N GLU A 178 1.21 6.44 -18.37
CA GLU A 178 0.93 7.52 -19.35
C GLU A 178 -0.20 7.16 -20.31
N THR A 179 -0.37 5.88 -20.64
CA THR A 179 -1.40 5.37 -21.56
C THR A 179 -2.67 4.86 -20.87
N PHE A 180 -2.82 5.05 -19.55
CA PHE A 180 -3.93 4.57 -18.75
C PHE A 180 -4.75 5.72 -18.14
N PRO A 181 -5.67 6.32 -18.89
CA PRO A 181 -6.40 7.52 -18.46
C PRO A 181 -7.33 7.27 -17.26
N ASN A 182 -7.92 6.07 -17.12
CA ASN A 182 -8.81 5.77 -16.00
C ASN A 182 -8.03 5.58 -14.70
N LEU A 183 -6.83 4.96 -14.76
CA LEU A 183 -5.93 4.87 -13.62
C LEU A 183 -5.44 6.25 -13.17
N GLN A 184 -5.18 7.15 -14.10
CA GLN A 184 -4.80 8.53 -13.77
C GLN A 184 -5.96 9.28 -13.09
N LYS A 185 -7.20 9.19 -13.63
CA LYS A 185 -8.40 9.76 -13.00
C LYS A 185 -8.66 9.20 -11.62
N TYR A 186 -8.49 7.89 -11.45
CA TYR A 186 -8.62 7.23 -10.16
C TYR A 186 -7.62 7.79 -9.15
N LEU A 187 -6.34 7.91 -9.50
CA LEU A 187 -5.33 8.50 -8.63
C LEU A 187 -5.65 9.96 -8.27
N GLU A 188 -6.14 10.78 -9.21
CA GLU A 188 -6.53 12.16 -8.92
C GLU A 188 -7.73 12.20 -7.96
N ARG A 189 -8.71 11.28 -8.10
CA ARG A 189 -9.82 11.13 -7.13
C ARG A 189 -9.30 10.78 -5.74
N LEU A 190 -8.36 9.84 -5.61
CA LEU A 190 -7.78 9.47 -4.32
C LEU A 190 -7.05 10.64 -3.67
N LYS A 191 -6.33 11.46 -4.45
CA LYS A 191 -5.59 12.64 -3.95
C LYS A 191 -6.49 13.75 -3.42
N GLN A 192 -7.77 13.77 -3.78
CA GLN A 192 -8.73 14.74 -3.25
C GLN A 192 -9.17 14.42 -1.83
N ARG A 193 -8.86 13.23 -1.31
CA ARG A 193 -9.22 12.87 0.06
C ARG A 193 -8.36 13.63 1.07
N PRO A 194 -8.97 14.12 2.19
CA PRO A 194 -8.26 14.94 3.17
C PRO A 194 -7.03 14.27 3.79
N HIS A 195 -7.06 12.95 3.91
CA HIS A 195 -6.00 12.18 4.56
C HIS A 195 -5.05 11.47 3.58
N CYS A 196 -5.18 11.75 2.28
CA CYS A 196 -4.35 11.11 1.26
C CYS A 196 -2.86 11.40 1.49
N THR A 197 -2.06 10.34 1.44
CA THR A 197 -0.61 10.38 1.63
C THR A 197 0.19 10.05 0.36
N LEU A 198 -0.44 9.92 -0.82
CA LEU A 198 0.17 9.57 -2.10
C LEU A 198 1.16 10.62 -2.61
#